data_2b55dd395986b478ee23d5cb26e3adf9
#
_entry.id   2b55dd395986b478ee23d5cb26e3adf9
#
_cell.length_a   1.000
_cell.length_b   1.000
_cell.length_c   1.000
_cell.angle_alpha   90.00
_cell.angle_beta   90.00
_cell.angle_gamma   90.00
#
_symmetry.space_group_name_H-M   'P 1'
#
loop_
_entity.id
_entity.type
_entity.pdbx_description
1 polymer ?
#
loop_
_entity_poly.entity_id
_entity_poly.type
_entity_poly.pdbx_seq_one_letter_code
_entity_poly.pdbx_strand_id
1 'polypeptide(L)'
;MRIILLRSTAVMPDPPVEKMASTLITLGHEVKILAWDRDNIYRERTSRKRLTNGEVDIIHFGIPAEYSGGLKNLKALALFELRILRWLMRHHNEYDAIHAFDFDTGFAAMPCCRIFRKKLIYHVLDYYIEGHILSCKMLNPIIEFFEIRVINAADATIICTEKRKQQISKALPRKLYVIHNTPEAIIEPNNSFQLHGEHNKTKVAYVGVLSRMRLLKETVEAIAQMDSVEMHIGGFGEYEGWIQEAANRFSNIFFYGRLQYGQTLALERQCDIMVAVYDPSIRNHQYAAPNKFYESLMLGKPIIMAQNTGYDEVIRSKDIGILTEYSKDGIVHAIHDLVNRKSDWKTMGERAKRLYDEAYSWRIMQQRIEEIYRDL
;
A
#
# COMPACT_ATOMS: atom_id res chain seq x y z
N MET A 1 -21.16 -15.68 -5.18
CA MET A 1 -20.19 -16.68 -4.65
C MET A 1 -19.92 -16.40 -3.19
N ARG A 2 -19.57 -17.41 -2.40
CA ARG A 2 -19.06 -17.27 -1.03
C ARG A 2 -17.53 -17.23 -1.10
N ILE A 3 -16.94 -16.14 -0.64
CA ILE A 3 -15.50 -15.85 -0.82
C ILE A 3 -14.85 -15.68 0.54
N ILE A 4 -13.72 -16.36 0.73
CA ILE A 4 -12.86 -16.16 1.90
C ILE A 4 -11.66 -15.31 1.48
N LEU A 5 -11.47 -14.16 2.12
CA LEU A 5 -10.27 -13.36 2.02
C LEU A 5 -9.29 -13.79 3.11
N LEU A 6 -8.03 -14.04 2.76
CA LEU A 6 -6.99 -14.43 3.71
C LEU A 6 -5.95 -13.32 3.84
N ARG A 7 -5.67 -12.90 5.06
CA ARG A 7 -4.67 -11.87 5.32
C ARG A 7 -3.86 -12.14 6.59
N SER A 8 -2.55 -11.92 6.52
CA SER A 8 -1.61 -12.07 7.65
C SER A 8 -1.46 -10.82 8.52
N THR A 9 -2.46 -9.93 8.51
CA THR A 9 -2.62 -8.79 9.41
C THR A 9 -3.96 -8.88 10.14
N ALA A 10 -4.17 -8.05 11.17
CA ALA A 10 -5.44 -7.99 11.88
C ALA A 10 -6.60 -7.32 11.10
N VAL A 11 -6.31 -6.76 9.90
CA VAL A 11 -7.28 -6.00 9.08
C VAL A 11 -7.95 -4.85 9.85
N MET A 12 -7.16 -4.15 10.69
CA MET A 12 -7.63 -3.04 11.53
C MET A 12 -6.57 -1.93 11.68
N PRO A 13 -6.34 -1.06 10.66
CA PRO A 13 -6.83 -1.07 9.28
C PRO A 13 -5.95 -1.88 8.31
N ASP A 14 -6.53 -2.36 7.23
CA ASP A 14 -5.81 -2.89 6.05
C ASP A 14 -6.58 -2.47 4.78
N PRO A 15 -6.34 -1.25 4.26
CA PRO A 15 -7.12 -0.67 3.17
C PRO A 15 -7.24 -1.53 1.91
N PRO A 16 -6.20 -2.25 1.44
CA PRO A 16 -6.34 -3.15 0.29
C PRO A 16 -7.39 -4.24 0.49
N VAL A 17 -7.39 -4.88 1.66
CA VAL A 17 -8.34 -5.95 1.98
C VAL A 17 -9.75 -5.40 2.19
N GLU A 18 -9.87 -4.26 2.88
CA GLU A 18 -11.16 -3.61 3.15
C GLU A 18 -11.85 -3.16 1.87
N LYS A 19 -11.11 -2.52 0.95
CA LYS A 19 -11.63 -2.09 -0.35
C LYS A 19 -12.03 -3.29 -1.22
N MET A 20 -11.24 -4.36 -1.21
CA MET A 20 -11.56 -5.59 -1.91
C MET A 20 -12.85 -6.20 -1.35
N ALA A 21 -12.97 -6.35 -0.02
CA ALA A 21 -14.17 -6.87 0.63
C ALA A 21 -15.40 -6.02 0.32
N SER A 22 -15.29 -4.69 0.43
CA SER A 22 -16.36 -3.74 0.12
C SER A 22 -16.84 -3.88 -1.33
N THR A 23 -15.90 -3.98 -2.28
CA THR A 23 -16.22 -4.17 -3.70
C THR A 23 -16.93 -5.50 -3.95
N LEU A 24 -16.43 -6.60 -3.38
CA LEU A 24 -17.05 -7.92 -3.56
C LEU A 24 -18.47 -7.99 -2.97
N ILE A 25 -18.70 -7.34 -1.84
CA ILE A 25 -20.04 -7.23 -1.24
C ILE A 25 -20.98 -6.43 -2.17
N THR A 26 -20.50 -5.33 -2.76
CA THR A 26 -21.27 -4.54 -3.73
C THR A 26 -21.63 -5.35 -4.98
N LEU A 27 -20.75 -6.27 -5.39
CA LEU A 27 -21.00 -7.20 -6.50
C LEU A 27 -21.93 -8.38 -6.12
N GLY A 28 -22.48 -8.39 -4.91
CA GLY A 28 -23.43 -9.42 -4.46
C GLY A 28 -22.78 -10.72 -4.00
N HIS A 29 -21.50 -10.70 -3.62
CA HIS A 29 -20.82 -11.86 -3.05
C HIS A 29 -20.92 -11.87 -1.51
N GLU A 30 -20.97 -13.06 -0.93
CA GLU A 30 -20.83 -13.25 0.51
C GLU A 30 -19.34 -13.32 0.84
N VAL A 31 -18.87 -12.44 1.74
CA VAL A 31 -17.45 -12.32 2.05
C VAL A 31 -17.21 -12.55 3.54
N LYS A 32 -16.20 -13.37 3.86
CA LYS A 32 -15.62 -13.48 5.20
C LYS A 32 -14.11 -13.28 5.10
N ILE A 33 -13.49 -12.75 6.17
CA ILE A 33 -12.04 -12.54 6.22
C ILE A 33 -11.45 -13.44 7.31
N LEU A 34 -10.37 -14.15 7.00
CA LEU A 34 -9.51 -14.79 8.00
C LEU A 34 -8.27 -13.94 8.20
N ALA A 35 -7.99 -13.54 9.44
CA ALA A 35 -7.00 -12.56 9.79
C ALA A 35 -6.07 -13.02 10.91
N TRP A 36 -4.84 -12.50 10.95
CA TRP A 36 -3.87 -12.74 12.01
C TRP A 36 -3.83 -11.60 13.01
N ASP A 37 -4.26 -11.86 14.24
CA ASP A 37 -4.06 -10.95 15.36
C ASP A 37 -2.73 -11.31 16.06
N ARG A 38 -1.74 -10.39 15.93
CA ARG A 38 -0.39 -10.59 16.47
C ARG A 38 -0.22 -10.09 17.90
N ASP A 39 -1.20 -9.35 18.41
CA ASP A 39 -1.11 -8.69 19.72
C ASP A 39 -1.74 -9.51 20.83
N ASN A 40 -2.59 -10.49 20.50
CA ASN A 40 -3.38 -11.24 21.46
C ASN A 40 -3.18 -12.76 21.36
N ILE A 41 -3.52 -13.46 22.44
CA ILE A 41 -3.45 -14.94 22.53
C ILE A 41 -4.87 -15.50 22.65
N TYR A 42 -5.37 -16.11 21.58
CA TYR A 42 -6.61 -16.89 21.58
C TYR A 42 -6.66 -17.83 20.38
N ARG A 43 -7.56 -18.81 20.40
CA ARG A 43 -7.65 -19.75 19.28
C ARG A 43 -8.32 -19.11 18.07
N GLU A 44 -9.50 -18.51 18.29
CA GLU A 44 -10.35 -17.93 17.27
C GLU A 44 -11.29 -16.92 17.92
N ARG A 45 -11.50 -15.79 17.27
CA ARG A 45 -12.45 -14.75 17.68
C ARG A 45 -13.07 -14.13 16.45
N THR A 46 -14.38 -13.98 16.41
CA THR A 46 -15.08 -13.28 15.33
C THR A 46 -15.36 -11.84 15.75
N SER A 47 -15.11 -10.91 14.85
CA SER A 47 -15.55 -9.52 14.95
C SER A 47 -16.27 -9.13 13.66
N ARG A 48 -17.09 -8.08 13.74
CA ARG A 48 -17.75 -7.49 12.58
C ARG A 48 -17.19 -6.12 12.31
N LYS A 49 -16.85 -5.85 11.05
CA LYS A 49 -16.31 -4.57 10.62
C LYS A 49 -17.24 -3.91 9.61
N ARG A 50 -17.56 -2.65 9.87
CA ARG A 50 -18.25 -1.80 8.90
C ARG A 50 -17.27 -1.34 7.82
N LEU A 51 -17.65 -1.50 6.57
CA LEU A 51 -16.92 -1.06 5.37
C LEU A 51 -17.68 0.09 4.71
N THR A 52 -17.11 0.65 3.64
CA THR A 52 -17.79 1.67 2.82
C THR A 52 -19.15 1.16 2.32
N ASN A 53 -19.20 -0.08 1.84
CA ASN A 53 -20.41 -0.70 1.34
C ASN A 53 -20.69 -2.02 2.08
N GLY A 54 -21.40 -1.94 3.22
CA GLY A 54 -21.82 -3.10 3.98
C GLY A 54 -20.91 -3.44 5.17
N GLU A 55 -21.07 -4.65 5.66
CA GLU A 55 -20.33 -5.18 6.81
C GLU A 55 -19.70 -6.53 6.46
N VAL A 56 -18.58 -6.85 7.10
CA VAL A 56 -17.88 -8.12 6.91
C VAL A 56 -17.52 -8.75 8.26
N ASP A 57 -17.70 -10.06 8.35
CA ASP A 57 -17.25 -10.84 9.49
C ASP A 57 -15.74 -11.15 9.32
N ILE A 58 -14.96 -10.85 10.35
CA ILE A 58 -13.52 -11.14 10.41
C ILE A 58 -13.29 -12.18 11.49
N ILE A 59 -12.72 -13.30 11.09
CA ILE A 59 -12.31 -14.39 11.98
C ILE A 59 -10.83 -14.21 12.25
N HIS A 60 -10.48 -13.83 13.47
CA HIS A 60 -9.11 -13.60 13.92
C HIS A 60 -8.52 -14.84 14.57
N PHE A 61 -7.26 -15.11 14.26
CA PHE A 61 -6.43 -16.08 14.98
C PHE A 61 -5.40 -15.33 15.83
N GLY A 62 -5.55 -15.39 17.16
CA GLY A 62 -4.66 -14.71 18.11
C GLY A 62 -3.38 -15.51 18.33
N ILE A 63 -2.28 -15.07 17.70
CA ILE A 63 -0.96 -15.67 17.80
C ILE A 63 0.07 -14.55 17.90
N PRO A 64 0.65 -14.30 19.08
CA PRO A 64 1.60 -13.23 19.29
C PRO A 64 2.81 -13.31 18.35
N ALA A 65 3.17 -12.17 17.77
CA ALA A 65 4.32 -12.04 16.91
C ALA A 65 4.81 -10.60 16.84
N GLU A 66 6.11 -10.38 16.75
CA GLU A 66 6.69 -9.06 16.60
C GLU A 66 6.46 -8.50 15.18
N TYR A 67 6.07 -7.22 15.07
CA TYR A 67 6.07 -6.55 13.77
C TYR A 67 7.52 -6.46 13.26
N SER A 68 7.75 -6.85 12.01
CA SER A 68 9.09 -6.91 11.39
C SER A 68 10.08 -7.88 12.06
N GLY A 69 9.60 -8.85 12.85
CA GLY A 69 10.43 -9.79 13.61
C GLY A 69 11.22 -10.83 12.76
N GLY A 70 11.02 -10.87 11.44
CA GLY A 70 11.74 -11.76 10.53
C GLY A 70 11.69 -13.24 10.96
N LEU A 71 12.84 -13.91 11.04
CA LEU A 71 12.94 -15.33 11.42
C LEU A 71 12.41 -15.66 12.82
N LYS A 72 12.36 -14.69 13.75
CA LYS A 72 11.79 -14.90 15.08
C LYS A 72 10.32 -15.30 15.02
N ASN A 73 9.61 -14.83 14.00
CA ASN A 73 8.18 -15.10 13.81
C ASN A 73 7.88 -16.42 13.08
N LEU A 74 8.88 -17.20 12.69
CA LEU A 74 8.67 -18.38 11.85
C LEU A 74 7.72 -19.40 12.50
N LYS A 75 7.84 -19.60 13.83
CA LYS A 75 6.94 -20.50 14.58
C LYS A 75 5.51 -19.96 14.63
N ALA A 76 5.36 -18.66 14.84
CA ALA A 76 4.06 -17.99 14.88
C ALA A 76 3.39 -18.02 13.50
N LEU A 77 4.14 -17.78 12.42
CA LEU A 77 3.67 -17.88 11.05
C LEU A 77 3.23 -19.31 10.72
N ALA A 78 4.05 -20.31 11.02
CA ALA A 78 3.69 -21.72 10.79
C ALA A 78 2.40 -22.12 11.56
N LEU A 79 2.25 -21.64 12.79
CA LEU A 79 1.04 -21.89 13.56
C LEU A 79 -0.18 -21.18 12.94
N PHE A 80 -0.01 -19.95 12.44
CA PHE A 80 -1.06 -19.20 11.75
C PHE A 80 -1.49 -19.92 10.47
N GLU A 81 -0.55 -20.33 9.62
CA GLU A 81 -0.83 -21.09 8.41
C GLU A 81 -1.55 -22.43 8.71
N LEU A 82 -1.12 -23.12 9.76
CA LEU A 82 -1.78 -24.35 10.19
C LEU A 82 -3.22 -24.11 10.66
N ARG A 83 -3.48 -22.97 11.37
CA ARG A 83 -4.85 -22.61 11.80
C ARG A 83 -5.74 -22.27 10.61
N ILE A 84 -5.23 -21.47 9.66
CA ILE A 84 -5.93 -21.19 8.38
C ILE A 84 -6.27 -22.52 7.68
N LEU A 85 -5.26 -23.37 7.46
CA LEU A 85 -5.43 -24.65 6.78
C LEU A 85 -6.51 -25.51 7.44
N ARG A 86 -6.45 -25.64 8.78
CA ARG A 86 -7.48 -26.41 9.53
C ARG A 86 -8.88 -25.79 9.41
N TRP A 87 -8.97 -24.48 9.44
CA TRP A 87 -10.25 -23.79 9.30
C TRP A 87 -10.82 -24.02 7.89
N LEU A 88 -10.03 -23.79 6.85
CA LEU A 88 -10.43 -24.00 5.45
C LEU A 88 -10.87 -25.44 5.19
N MET A 89 -10.14 -26.42 5.74
CA MET A 89 -10.51 -27.84 5.61
C MET A 89 -11.82 -28.18 6.30
N ARG A 90 -12.10 -27.62 7.47
CA ARG A 90 -13.33 -27.89 8.21
C ARG A 90 -14.57 -27.23 7.59
N HIS A 91 -14.38 -26.05 7.00
CA HIS A 91 -15.45 -25.23 6.45
C HIS A 91 -15.50 -25.25 4.92
N HIS A 92 -14.91 -26.28 4.28
CA HIS A 92 -14.79 -26.36 2.82
C HIS A 92 -16.13 -26.30 2.06
N ASN A 93 -17.24 -26.60 2.70
CA ASN A 93 -18.59 -26.48 2.13
C ASN A 93 -19.18 -25.05 2.26
N GLU A 94 -18.52 -24.14 3.00
CA GLU A 94 -19.02 -22.78 3.26
C GLU A 94 -18.46 -21.74 2.29
N TYR A 95 -17.52 -22.09 1.41
CA TYR A 95 -16.94 -21.18 0.44
C TYR A 95 -16.79 -21.81 -0.95
N ASP A 96 -16.77 -20.97 -1.96
CA ASP A 96 -16.61 -21.33 -3.36
C ASP A 96 -15.22 -20.89 -3.89
N ALA A 97 -14.67 -19.80 -3.33
CA ALA A 97 -13.39 -19.22 -3.72
C ALA A 97 -12.59 -18.73 -2.51
N ILE A 98 -11.27 -18.77 -2.64
CA ILE A 98 -10.32 -18.17 -1.70
C ILE A 98 -9.54 -17.08 -2.43
N HIS A 99 -9.50 -15.87 -1.87
CA HIS A 99 -8.66 -14.77 -2.30
C HIS A 99 -7.56 -14.56 -1.26
N ALA A 100 -6.38 -15.02 -1.55
CA ALA A 100 -5.23 -14.99 -0.66
C ALA A 100 -4.32 -13.78 -0.98
N PHE A 101 -4.02 -12.97 0.03
CA PHE A 101 -3.09 -11.86 -0.09
C PHE A 101 -1.72 -12.28 0.40
N ASP A 102 -0.73 -12.14 -0.46
CA ASP A 102 0.67 -12.48 -0.26
C ASP A 102 0.96 -13.99 -0.02
N PHE A 103 2.23 -14.34 -0.03
CA PHE A 103 2.68 -15.74 -0.03
C PHE A 103 2.29 -16.51 1.23
N ASP A 104 2.36 -15.87 2.39
CA ASP A 104 2.05 -16.49 3.68
C ASP A 104 0.59 -16.96 3.81
N THR A 105 -0.33 -16.42 3.04
CA THR A 105 -1.71 -16.92 2.97
C THR A 105 -1.97 -17.78 1.73
N GLY A 106 -1.31 -17.45 0.61
CA GLY A 106 -1.43 -18.20 -0.65
C GLY A 106 -0.91 -19.62 -0.53
N PHE A 107 0.17 -19.83 0.24
CA PHE A 107 0.76 -21.14 0.47
C PHE A 107 -0.21 -22.08 1.21
N ALA A 108 -0.90 -21.59 2.22
CA ALA A 108 -1.91 -22.37 2.96
C ALA A 108 -3.21 -22.57 2.15
N ALA A 109 -3.60 -21.61 1.30
CA ALA A 109 -4.81 -21.68 0.48
C ALA A 109 -4.72 -22.70 -0.67
N MET A 110 -3.56 -22.77 -1.33
CA MET A 110 -3.36 -23.57 -2.54
C MET A 110 -3.73 -25.06 -2.37
N PRO A 111 -3.28 -25.80 -1.34
CA PRO A 111 -3.67 -27.21 -1.18
C PRO A 111 -5.17 -27.37 -0.93
N CYS A 112 -5.82 -26.48 -0.17
CA CYS A 112 -7.27 -26.52 0.05
C CYS A 112 -8.05 -26.34 -1.25
N CYS A 113 -7.69 -25.34 -2.05
CA CYS A 113 -8.35 -25.10 -3.33
C CYS A 113 -8.21 -26.30 -4.26
N ARG A 114 -7.03 -26.94 -4.29
CA ARG A 114 -6.79 -28.11 -5.12
C ARG A 114 -7.58 -29.35 -4.67
N ILE A 115 -7.60 -29.64 -3.36
CA ILE A 115 -8.29 -30.80 -2.79
C ILE A 115 -9.80 -30.68 -2.93
N PHE A 116 -10.36 -29.51 -2.61
CA PHE A 116 -11.81 -29.28 -2.58
C PHE A 116 -12.35 -28.64 -3.87
N ARG A 117 -11.50 -28.52 -4.92
CA ARG A 117 -11.86 -27.94 -6.23
C ARG A 117 -12.46 -26.55 -6.10
N LYS A 118 -11.88 -25.71 -5.24
CA LYS A 118 -12.26 -24.31 -5.04
C LYS A 118 -11.41 -23.39 -5.91
N LYS A 119 -11.93 -22.21 -6.25
CA LYS A 119 -11.19 -21.21 -7.00
C LYS A 119 -10.14 -20.53 -6.11
N LEU A 120 -8.95 -20.31 -6.64
CA LEU A 120 -7.87 -19.58 -5.96
C LEU A 120 -7.56 -18.29 -6.71
N ILE A 121 -7.74 -17.17 -6.03
CA ILE A 121 -7.25 -15.86 -6.45
C ILE A 121 -6.03 -15.55 -5.58
N TYR A 122 -4.89 -15.29 -6.20
CA TYR A 122 -3.67 -14.93 -5.50
C TYR A 122 -3.29 -13.48 -5.78
N HIS A 123 -3.22 -12.65 -4.72
CA HIS A 123 -3.00 -11.22 -4.80
C HIS A 123 -1.63 -10.86 -4.20
N VAL A 124 -0.68 -10.48 -5.04
CA VAL A 124 0.67 -10.08 -4.67
C VAL A 124 0.68 -8.57 -4.37
N LEU A 125 0.56 -8.22 -3.09
CA LEU A 125 0.77 -6.85 -2.64
C LEU A 125 2.27 -6.53 -2.63
N ASP A 126 3.08 -7.44 -2.04
CA ASP A 126 4.53 -7.39 -2.07
C ASP A 126 5.08 -8.76 -2.46
N TYR A 127 6.04 -8.79 -3.41
CA TYR A 127 6.72 -10.03 -3.74
C TYR A 127 7.55 -10.48 -2.54
N TYR A 128 7.24 -11.65 -2.02
CA TYR A 128 7.58 -12.02 -0.63
C TYR A 128 9.06 -11.92 -0.31
N ILE A 129 9.93 -12.45 -1.17
CA ILE A 129 11.39 -12.43 -0.96
C ILE A 129 12.03 -11.04 -1.07
N GLU A 130 11.34 -10.08 -1.67
CA GLU A 130 11.83 -8.72 -1.87
C GLU A 130 11.17 -7.72 -0.90
N GLY A 131 9.94 -8.00 -0.45
CA GLY A 131 9.21 -7.23 0.54
C GLY A 131 9.60 -7.56 1.97
N HIS A 132 10.02 -8.80 2.23
CA HIS A 132 10.39 -9.26 3.56
C HIS A 132 11.89 -9.50 3.64
N ILE A 133 12.59 -8.71 4.48
CA ILE A 133 14.01 -8.91 4.76
C ILE A 133 14.15 -10.18 5.62
N LEU A 134 14.26 -11.33 4.98
CA LEU A 134 14.64 -12.55 5.67
C LEU A 134 16.14 -12.46 5.99
N SER A 135 16.47 -12.58 7.27
CA SER A 135 17.88 -12.59 7.73
C SER A 135 18.70 -13.74 7.12
N CYS A 136 18.03 -14.76 6.57
CA CYS A 136 18.65 -15.91 5.93
C CYS A 136 18.37 -15.94 4.42
N LYS A 137 19.28 -15.35 3.63
CA LYS A 137 19.18 -15.32 2.16
C LYS A 137 19.15 -16.70 1.52
N MET A 138 19.62 -17.76 2.22
CA MET A 138 19.59 -19.15 1.74
C MET A 138 18.18 -19.72 1.59
N LEU A 139 17.19 -19.16 2.31
CA LEU A 139 15.79 -19.58 2.20
C LEU A 139 15.05 -18.95 1.01
N ASN A 140 15.57 -17.84 0.47
CA ASN A 140 14.92 -17.12 -0.62
C ASN A 140 14.61 -18.00 -1.85
N PRO A 141 15.52 -18.86 -2.37
CA PRO A 141 15.18 -19.71 -3.51
C PRO A 141 14.05 -20.72 -3.22
N ILE A 142 13.97 -21.20 -1.99
CA ILE A 142 12.94 -22.15 -1.57
C ILE A 142 11.58 -21.44 -1.51
N ILE A 143 11.54 -20.26 -0.91
CA ILE A 143 10.33 -19.45 -0.80
C ILE A 143 9.87 -19.02 -2.19
N GLU A 144 10.79 -18.51 -3.04
CA GLU A 144 10.49 -18.13 -4.42
C GLU A 144 9.90 -19.31 -5.21
N PHE A 145 10.48 -20.50 -5.07
CA PHE A 145 9.98 -21.71 -5.71
C PHE A 145 8.54 -22.02 -5.33
N PHE A 146 8.19 -21.90 -4.06
CA PHE A 146 6.81 -22.12 -3.61
C PHE A 146 5.87 -20.99 -4.00
N GLU A 147 6.31 -19.72 -3.96
CA GLU A 147 5.51 -18.60 -4.40
C GLU A 147 5.17 -18.69 -5.89
N ILE A 148 6.15 -19.07 -6.75
CA ILE A 148 5.92 -19.35 -8.15
C ILE A 148 4.88 -20.49 -8.33
N ARG A 149 4.90 -21.53 -7.49
CA ARG A 149 3.89 -22.60 -7.54
C ARG A 149 2.50 -22.10 -7.16
N VAL A 150 2.37 -21.20 -6.19
CA VAL A 150 1.09 -20.58 -5.84
C VAL A 150 0.57 -19.76 -7.02
N ILE A 151 1.41 -18.92 -7.64
CA ILE A 151 1.06 -18.12 -8.82
C ILE A 151 0.58 -19.02 -9.97
N ASN A 152 1.32 -20.08 -10.28
CA ASN A 152 0.99 -21.00 -11.38
C ASN A 152 -0.25 -21.85 -11.12
N ALA A 153 -0.58 -22.08 -9.84
CA ALA A 153 -1.76 -22.85 -9.44
C ALA A 153 -3.04 -21.99 -9.37
N ALA A 154 -2.90 -20.70 -9.16
CA ALA A 154 -4.03 -19.77 -9.02
C ALA A 154 -4.86 -19.70 -10.32
N ASP A 155 -6.18 -19.62 -10.18
CA ASP A 155 -7.09 -19.36 -11.31
C ASP A 155 -6.93 -17.94 -11.83
N ALA A 156 -6.64 -16.98 -10.93
CA ALA A 156 -6.27 -15.62 -11.26
C ALA A 156 -5.17 -15.12 -10.32
N THR A 157 -4.16 -14.44 -10.88
CA THR A 157 -3.13 -13.73 -10.12
C THR A 157 -3.33 -12.23 -10.28
N ILE A 158 -3.26 -11.50 -9.18
CA ILE A 158 -3.37 -10.04 -9.14
C ILE A 158 -2.03 -9.46 -8.68
N ILE A 159 -1.58 -8.42 -9.34
CA ILE A 159 -0.40 -7.62 -8.98
C ILE A 159 -0.78 -6.15 -8.84
N CYS A 160 -0.01 -5.37 -8.06
CA CYS A 160 -0.35 -3.97 -7.78
C CYS A 160 0.10 -2.98 -8.86
N THR A 161 1.03 -3.33 -9.73
CA THR A 161 1.53 -2.48 -10.82
C THR A 161 1.92 -3.32 -12.03
N GLU A 162 1.92 -2.72 -13.21
CA GLU A 162 2.38 -3.35 -14.44
C GLU A 162 3.86 -3.76 -14.37
N LYS A 163 4.71 -2.99 -13.70
CA LYS A 163 6.14 -3.30 -13.50
C LYS A 163 6.35 -4.60 -12.71
N ARG A 164 5.43 -4.98 -11.81
CA ARG A 164 5.53 -6.25 -11.06
C ARG A 164 5.48 -7.50 -11.96
N LYS A 165 5.06 -7.39 -13.22
CA LYS A 165 5.21 -8.49 -14.20
C LYS A 165 6.66 -8.95 -14.33
N GLN A 166 7.61 -8.01 -14.27
CA GLN A 166 9.04 -8.33 -14.34
C GLN A 166 9.49 -9.09 -13.06
N GLN A 167 8.93 -8.73 -11.92
CA GLN A 167 9.23 -9.33 -10.62
C GLN A 167 8.81 -10.81 -10.57
N ILE A 168 7.67 -11.14 -11.17
CA ILE A 168 7.11 -12.50 -11.25
C ILE A 168 7.42 -13.20 -12.58
N SER A 169 8.41 -12.75 -13.34
CA SER A 169 8.73 -13.24 -14.71
C SER A 169 9.08 -14.73 -14.79
N LYS A 170 9.46 -15.35 -13.68
CA LYS A 170 9.71 -16.81 -13.59
C LYS A 170 8.43 -17.63 -13.45
N ALA A 171 7.29 -16.99 -13.17
CA ALA A 171 6.00 -17.66 -13.03
C ALA A 171 5.20 -17.60 -14.33
N LEU A 172 4.25 -18.51 -14.48
CA LEU A 172 3.32 -18.63 -15.61
C LEU A 172 1.87 -18.55 -15.08
N PRO A 173 1.38 -17.36 -14.69
CA PRO A 173 0.04 -17.21 -14.18
C PRO A 173 -0.99 -17.58 -15.26
N ARG A 174 -2.06 -18.29 -14.91
CA ARG A 174 -3.15 -18.64 -15.85
C ARG A 174 -3.85 -17.41 -16.39
N LYS A 175 -4.17 -16.48 -15.49
CA LYS A 175 -4.71 -15.15 -15.78
C LYS A 175 -3.98 -14.15 -14.90
N LEU A 176 -3.56 -13.01 -15.46
CA LEU A 176 -2.82 -11.98 -14.74
C LEU A 176 -3.55 -10.65 -14.86
N TYR A 177 -3.88 -10.06 -13.72
CA TYR A 177 -4.58 -8.78 -13.63
C TYR A 177 -3.77 -7.77 -12.82
N VAL A 178 -4.02 -6.48 -13.09
CA VAL A 178 -3.41 -5.38 -12.33
C VAL A 178 -4.51 -4.64 -11.59
N ILE A 179 -4.44 -4.65 -10.26
CA ILE A 179 -5.32 -3.88 -9.38
C ILE A 179 -4.43 -2.96 -8.53
N HIS A 180 -4.46 -1.67 -8.84
CA HIS A 180 -3.67 -0.67 -8.13
C HIS A 180 -4.19 -0.44 -6.71
N ASN A 181 -3.29 -0.24 -5.76
CA ASN A 181 -3.67 0.12 -4.38
C ASN A 181 -4.02 1.60 -4.27
N THR A 182 -4.94 2.05 -5.09
CA THR A 182 -5.37 3.44 -5.21
C THR A 182 -6.46 3.79 -4.17
N PRO A 183 -6.55 5.06 -3.73
CA PRO A 183 -7.61 5.50 -2.82
C PRO A 183 -9.00 5.49 -3.47
N GLU A 184 -10.03 5.44 -2.63
CA GLU A 184 -11.40 5.76 -3.04
C GLU A 184 -11.58 7.28 -3.05
N ALA A 185 -12.20 7.81 -4.10
CA ALA A 185 -12.43 9.25 -4.24
C ALA A 185 -13.47 9.80 -3.23
N ILE A 186 -14.27 8.94 -2.63
CA ILE A 186 -15.34 9.27 -1.70
C ILE A 186 -14.78 9.30 -0.28
N ILE A 187 -14.04 10.33 0.05
CA ILE A 187 -13.70 10.60 1.44
C ILE A 187 -14.18 12.03 1.70
N GLU A 188 -15.21 12.14 2.52
CA GLU A 188 -15.63 13.43 3.03
C GLU A 188 -14.42 14.08 3.68
N PRO A 189 -14.08 15.31 3.25
CA PRO A 189 -12.95 16.00 3.85
C PRO A 189 -13.25 16.17 5.33
N ASN A 190 -12.31 15.78 6.19
CA ASN A 190 -12.37 16.16 7.59
C ASN A 190 -12.14 17.68 7.66
N ASN A 191 -13.23 18.43 7.56
CA ASN A 191 -13.22 19.91 7.53
C ASN A 191 -12.66 20.52 8.82
N SER A 192 -12.43 19.72 9.87
CA SER A 192 -11.85 20.16 11.13
C SER A 192 -10.31 20.15 11.14
N PHE A 193 -9.66 19.53 10.16
CA PHE A 193 -8.20 19.48 10.09
C PHE A 193 -7.65 20.78 9.50
N GLN A 194 -6.87 21.51 10.29
CA GLN A 194 -6.24 22.76 9.87
C GLN A 194 -4.72 22.63 9.87
N LEU A 195 -4.09 23.10 8.78
CA LEU A 195 -2.64 23.26 8.74
C LEU A 195 -2.22 24.46 9.57
N HIS A 196 -1.09 24.33 10.24
CA HIS A 196 -0.32 25.44 10.77
C HIS A 196 0.45 26.16 9.66
N GLY A 197 1.08 27.29 9.95
CA GLY A 197 1.96 28.00 9.02
C GLY A 197 1.33 29.18 8.30
N GLU A 198 2.05 29.75 7.35
CA GLU A 198 1.70 31.00 6.66
C GLU A 198 0.99 30.73 5.33
N HIS A 199 0.02 31.57 4.98
CA HIS A 199 -0.77 31.39 3.75
C HIS A 199 0.01 31.65 2.45
N ASN A 200 1.07 32.47 2.51
CA ASN A 200 1.87 32.88 1.36
C ASN A 200 3.03 31.96 1.02
N LYS A 201 3.35 30.98 1.88
CA LYS A 201 4.43 30.02 1.64
C LYS A 201 3.96 28.80 0.86
N THR A 202 4.89 28.23 0.11
CA THR A 202 4.68 26.94 -0.58
C THR A 202 4.65 25.80 0.44
N LYS A 203 3.62 24.98 0.42
CA LYS A 203 3.41 23.87 1.35
C LYS A 203 3.76 22.54 0.72
N VAL A 204 4.71 21.82 1.31
CA VAL A 204 5.16 20.50 0.88
C VAL A 204 4.65 19.47 1.87
N ALA A 205 3.92 18.45 1.38
CA ALA A 205 3.37 17.38 2.20
C ALA A 205 4.21 16.12 2.15
N TYR A 206 4.39 15.49 3.32
CA TYR A 206 4.80 14.10 3.45
C TYR A 206 3.96 13.40 4.51
N VAL A 207 3.21 12.35 4.15
CA VAL A 207 2.48 11.53 5.12
C VAL A 207 2.81 10.05 4.94
N GLY A 208 3.20 9.35 6.00
CA GLY A 208 3.47 7.90 5.96
C GLY A 208 4.53 7.44 6.95
N VAL A 209 5.20 6.33 6.62
CA VAL A 209 6.26 5.76 7.46
C VAL A 209 7.49 6.67 7.47
N LEU A 210 7.89 7.10 8.67
CA LEU A 210 9.03 7.99 8.90
C LEU A 210 10.30 7.17 9.03
N SER A 211 10.96 6.90 7.89
CA SER A 211 12.16 6.05 7.88
C SER A 211 13.30 6.63 7.04
N ARG A 212 14.53 6.15 7.30
CA ARG A 212 15.74 6.53 6.57
C ARG A 212 15.69 6.25 5.06
N MET A 213 14.84 5.29 4.65
CA MET A 213 14.71 4.89 3.24
C MET A 213 13.83 5.84 2.41
N ARG A 214 13.57 7.06 2.92
CA ARG A 214 12.66 8.05 2.33
C ARG A 214 13.31 9.41 2.06
N LEU A 215 14.62 9.57 2.26
CA LEU A 215 15.34 10.85 2.23
C LEU A 215 14.64 11.94 3.06
N LEU A 216 14.01 11.51 4.18
CA LEU A 216 13.15 12.43 4.93
C LEU A 216 13.96 13.46 5.72
N LYS A 217 15.14 13.07 6.27
CA LYS A 217 16.03 14.02 6.95
C LYS A 217 16.56 15.06 5.97
N GLU A 218 17.03 14.61 4.84
CA GLU A 218 17.57 15.44 3.77
C GLU A 218 16.51 16.42 3.25
N THR A 219 15.28 15.97 3.10
CA THR A 219 14.14 16.80 2.69
C THR A 219 13.82 17.87 3.74
N VAL A 220 13.75 17.49 5.02
CA VAL A 220 13.52 18.43 6.13
C VAL A 220 14.63 19.45 6.24
N GLU A 221 15.90 19.01 6.21
CA GLU A 221 17.07 19.91 6.26
C GLU A 221 17.13 20.88 5.09
N ALA A 222 16.72 20.43 3.88
CA ALA A 222 16.64 21.28 2.71
C ALA A 222 15.59 22.36 2.87
N ILE A 223 14.35 21.97 3.25
CA ILE A 223 13.23 22.91 3.40
C ILE A 223 13.47 23.85 4.59
N ALA A 224 14.11 23.40 5.66
CA ALA A 224 14.47 24.25 6.81
C ALA A 224 15.36 25.46 6.44
N GLN A 225 16.05 25.41 5.30
CA GLN A 225 16.87 26.53 4.78
C GLN A 225 16.14 27.42 3.76
N MET A 226 14.85 27.15 3.50
CA MET A 226 14.04 27.85 2.49
C MET A 226 12.97 28.71 3.16
N ASP A 227 13.14 30.03 3.19
CA ASP A 227 12.18 30.93 3.85
C ASP A 227 10.77 30.92 3.24
N SER A 228 10.66 30.60 1.94
CA SER A 228 9.40 30.61 1.20
C SER A 228 8.67 29.26 1.16
N VAL A 229 9.22 28.22 1.82
CA VAL A 229 8.68 26.86 1.79
C VAL A 229 8.42 26.35 3.20
N GLU A 230 7.32 25.66 3.38
CA GLU A 230 6.95 24.96 4.61
C GLU A 230 6.79 23.48 4.36
N MET A 231 7.18 22.65 5.33
CA MET A 231 7.00 21.20 5.27
C MET A 231 5.99 20.74 6.31
N HIS A 232 4.98 20.01 5.86
CA HIS A 232 3.91 19.43 6.68
C HIS A 232 4.04 17.93 6.69
N ILE A 233 4.35 17.36 7.87
CA ILE A 233 4.71 15.95 8.04
C ILE A 233 3.69 15.25 8.92
N GLY A 234 3.10 14.16 8.43
CA GLY A 234 2.29 13.24 9.22
C GLY A 234 2.87 11.83 9.16
N GLY A 235 2.72 11.05 10.24
CA GLY A 235 3.15 9.66 10.23
C GLY A 235 3.78 9.17 11.53
N PHE A 236 4.41 8.01 11.44
CA PHE A 236 5.07 7.33 12.57
C PHE A 236 6.25 6.50 12.05
N GLY A 237 7.21 6.22 12.92
CA GLY A 237 8.38 5.38 12.56
C GLY A 237 9.65 5.77 13.28
N GLU A 238 10.78 5.25 12.78
CA GLU A 238 12.10 5.42 13.43
C GLU A 238 12.57 6.88 13.56
N TYR A 239 12.06 7.78 12.69
CA TYR A 239 12.43 9.20 12.68
C TYR A 239 11.44 10.10 13.42
N GLU A 240 10.42 9.56 14.10
CA GLU A 240 9.39 10.35 14.77
C GLU A 240 9.99 11.35 15.77
N GLY A 241 10.87 10.91 16.67
CA GLY A 241 11.53 11.78 17.63
C GLY A 241 12.40 12.86 16.98
N TRP A 242 13.17 12.50 15.95
CA TRP A 242 14.02 13.46 15.24
C TRP A 242 13.18 14.51 14.49
N ILE A 243 12.06 14.12 13.88
CA ILE A 243 11.17 15.05 13.19
C ILE A 243 10.47 15.98 14.17
N GLN A 244 10.06 15.47 15.35
CA GLN A 244 9.52 16.31 16.42
C GLN A 244 10.55 17.36 16.90
N GLU A 245 11.83 17.00 17.04
CA GLU A 245 12.90 17.93 17.37
C GLU A 245 13.11 18.96 16.25
N ALA A 246 13.08 18.55 15.00
CA ALA A 246 13.19 19.46 13.86
C ALA A 246 12.03 20.47 13.81
N ALA A 247 10.80 20.01 14.05
CA ALA A 247 9.62 20.88 14.12
C ALA A 247 9.69 21.88 15.28
N ASN A 248 10.30 21.53 16.39
CA ASN A 248 10.54 22.46 17.51
C ASN A 248 11.66 23.49 17.20
N ARG A 249 12.61 23.12 16.33
CA ARG A 249 13.78 23.95 16.00
C ARG A 249 13.52 24.91 14.83
N PHE A 250 12.77 24.50 13.83
CA PHE A 250 12.58 25.24 12.58
C PHE A 250 11.13 25.69 12.44
N SER A 251 10.91 27.00 12.27
CA SER A 251 9.58 27.60 12.21
C SER A 251 8.76 27.21 10.97
N ASN A 252 9.39 26.64 9.95
CA ASN A 252 8.77 26.21 8.70
C ASN A 252 8.63 24.68 8.58
N ILE A 253 8.86 23.93 9.67
CA ILE A 253 8.65 22.47 9.72
C ILE A 253 7.53 22.16 10.71
N PHE A 254 6.47 21.47 10.24
CA PHE A 254 5.30 21.14 11.04
C PHE A 254 5.09 19.63 11.11
N PHE A 255 4.99 19.09 12.32
CA PHE A 255 4.74 17.67 12.54
C PHE A 255 3.41 17.44 13.24
N TYR A 256 2.59 16.56 12.66
CA TYR A 256 1.22 16.27 13.11
C TYR A 256 1.06 14.89 13.76
N GLY A 257 2.16 14.16 13.94
CA GLY A 257 2.11 12.80 14.48
C GLY A 257 1.36 11.82 13.58
N ARG A 258 0.86 10.74 14.16
CA ARG A 258 0.11 9.71 13.44
C ARG A 258 -1.30 10.21 13.10
N LEU A 259 -1.62 10.28 11.83
CA LEU A 259 -2.89 10.74 11.31
C LEU A 259 -3.83 9.58 10.92
N GLN A 260 -5.12 9.78 11.11
CA GLN A 260 -6.14 8.95 10.48
C GLN A 260 -6.21 9.25 8.98
N TYR A 261 -6.68 8.30 8.17
CA TYR A 261 -6.64 8.44 6.71
C TYR A 261 -7.38 9.69 6.19
N GLY A 262 -8.53 10.03 6.75
CA GLY A 262 -9.25 11.27 6.40
C GLY A 262 -8.44 12.54 6.72
N GLN A 263 -7.68 12.56 7.82
CA GLN A 263 -6.78 13.66 8.19
C GLN A 263 -5.55 13.72 7.25
N THR A 264 -5.03 12.54 6.84
CA THR A 264 -3.95 12.45 5.83
C THR A 264 -4.35 13.17 4.55
N LEU A 265 -5.51 12.82 3.99
CA LEU A 265 -6.00 13.47 2.76
C LEU A 265 -6.34 14.94 2.95
N ALA A 266 -6.80 15.34 4.14
CA ALA A 266 -7.07 16.75 4.47
C ALA A 266 -5.78 17.58 4.53
N LEU A 267 -4.69 17.03 5.08
CA LEU A 267 -3.36 17.62 5.06
C LEU A 267 -2.84 17.77 3.63
N GLU A 268 -2.80 16.66 2.88
CA GLU A 268 -2.28 16.64 1.51
C GLU A 268 -3.05 17.57 0.57
N ARG A 269 -4.38 17.67 0.72
CA ARG A 269 -5.22 18.57 -0.06
C ARG A 269 -4.88 20.04 0.17
N GLN A 270 -4.54 20.42 1.38
CA GLN A 270 -4.18 21.81 1.76
C GLN A 270 -2.74 22.17 1.39
N CYS A 271 -1.89 21.19 1.04
CA CYS A 271 -0.54 21.43 0.55
C CYS A 271 -0.50 21.58 -0.97
N ASP A 272 0.59 22.16 -1.47
CA ASP A 272 0.80 22.46 -2.89
C ASP A 272 1.53 21.32 -3.61
N ILE A 273 2.50 20.69 -2.95
CA ILE A 273 3.41 19.68 -3.49
C ILE A 273 3.40 18.46 -2.58
N MET A 274 3.48 17.26 -3.15
CA MET A 274 3.66 16.01 -2.41
C MET A 274 5.04 15.40 -2.63
N VAL A 275 5.59 14.74 -1.60
CA VAL A 275 6.88 14.05 -1.66
C VAL A 275 6.68 12.55 -1.40
N ALA A 276 7.15 11.72 -2.33
CA ALA A 276 7.07 10.26 -2.24
C ALA A 276 8.39 9.60 -2.68
N VAL A 277 9.49 9.96 -2.02
CA VAL A 277 10.83 9.45 -2.32
C VAL A 277 11.05 8.09 -1.66
N TYR A 278 11.51 7.13 -2.44
CA TYR A 278 11.81 5.76 -2.04
C TYR A 278 13.22 5.39 -2.50
N ASP A 279 13.97 4.69 -1.65
CA ASP A 279 15.34 4.24 -1.97
C ASP A 279 15.31 3.20 -3.12
N PRO A 280 15.82 3.53 -4.32
CA PRO A 280 15.81 2.62 -5.47
C PRO A 280 16.80 1.46 -5.35
N SER A 281 17.73 1.48 -4.36
CA SER A 281 18.61 0.35 -4.09
C SER A 281 17.85 -0.85 -3.51
N ILE A 282 16.69 -0.61 -2.92
CA ILE A 282 15.80 -1.66 -2.42
C ILE A 282 14.93 -2.16 -3.58
N ARG A 283 15.17 -3.41 -3.96
CA ARG A 283 14.53 -3.99 -5.15
C ARG A 283 13.00 -3.89 -5.14
N ASN A 284 12.34 -4.11 -4.00
CA ASN A 284 10.88 -3.96 -3.91
C ASN A 284 10.40 -2.54 -4.22
N HIS A 285 11.23 -1.51 -3.91
CA HIS A 285 10.87 -0.12 -4.22
C HIS A 285 10.88 0.20 -5.72
N GLN A 286 11.63 -0.56 -6.53
CA GLN A 286 11.63 -0.42 -8.00
C GLN A 286 10.29 -0.83 -8.62
N TYR A 287 9.47 -1.57 -7.88
CA TYR A 287 8.16 -2.06 -8.29
C TYR A 287 7.02 -1.51 -7.41
N ALA A 288 7.34 -0.61 -6.49
CA ALA A 288 6.39 -0.15 -5.48
C ALA A 288 5.18 0.58 -6.09
N ALA A 289 4.04 0.41 -5.44
CA ALA A 289 2.79 1.13 -5.67
C ALA A 289 2.48 2.04 -4.47
N PRO A 290 3.23 3.15 -4.27
CA PRO A 290 3.04 3.98 -3.09
C PRO A 290 1.70 4.70 -3.12
N ASN A 291 0.94 4.64 -2.03
CA ASN A 291 -0.34 5.33 -1.91
C ASN A 291 -0.23 6.82 -2.24
N LYS A 292 0.85 7.48 -1.81
CA LYS A 292 1.13 8.89 -2.08
C LYS A 292 1.12 9.26 -3.57
N PHE A 293 1.56 8.34 -4.45
CA PHE A 293 1.47 8.56 -5.89
C PHE A 293 0.01 8.68 -6.33
N TYR A 294 -0.83 7.74 -5.95
CA TYR A 294 -2.24 7.76 -6.31
C TYR A 294 -3.01 8.89 -5.61
N GLU A 295 -2.65 9.21 -4.37
CA GLU A 295 -3.20 10.33 -3.60
C GLU A 295 -2.87 11.65 -4.30
N SER A 296 -1.63 11.84 -4.78
CA SER A 296 -1.25 13.03 -5.54
C SER A 296 -2.04 13.17 -6.83
N LEU A 297 -2.25 12.07 -7.56
CA LEU A 297 -3.08 12.07 -8.77
C LEU A 297 -4.52 12.46 -8.45
N MET A 298 -5.13 11.82 -7.45
CA MET A 298 -6.52 12.08 -7.05
C MET A 298 -6.73 13.53 -6.60
N LEU A 299 -5.77 14.06 -5.85
CA LEU A 299 -5.83 15.45 -5.33
C LEU A 299 -5.36 16.49 -6.35
N GLY A 300 -4.82 16.07 -7.50
CA GLY A 300 -4.29 16.99 -8.50
C GLY A 300 -3.07 17.77 -8.00
N LYS A 301 -2.16 17.10 -7.28
CA LYS A 301 -0.96 17.73 -6.71
C LYS A 301 0.29 17.30 -7.46
N PRO A 302 1.19 18.22 -7.84
CA PRO A 302 2.53 17.89 -8.31
C PRO A 302 3.28 17.03 -7.27
N ILE A 303 4.04 16.04 -7.75
CA ILE A 303 4.74 15.10 -6.87
C ILE A 303 6.24 15.04 -7.17
N ILE A 304 7.04 14.90 -6.11
CA ILE A 304 8.47 14.59 -6.21
C ILE A 304 8.67 13.10 -5.88
N MET A 305 9.25 12.34 -6.81
CA MET A 305 9.59 10.92 -6.61
C MET A 305 11.02 10.64 -7.03
N ALA A 306 11.60 9.57 -6.49
CA ALA A 306 12.94 9.14 -6.92
C ALA A 306 12.90 8.44 -8.28
N GLN A 307 13.98 8.61 -9.05
CA GLN A 307 14.24 7.85 -10.27
C GLN A 307 14.39 6.36 -9.96
N ASN A 308 14.18 5.51 -10.95
CA ASN A 308 14.28 4.04 -10.84
C ASN A 308 13.33 3.43 -9.81
N THR A 309 12.18 4.04 -9.61
CA THR A 309 11.06 3.52 -8.81
C THR A 309 9.85 3.17 -9.67
N GLY A 310 8.77 2.68 -9.07
CA GLY A 310 7.65 2.08 -9.82
C GLY A 310 7.00 2.98 -10.88
N TYR A 311 6.96 4.30 -10.69
CA TYR A 311 6.20 5.25 -11.50
C TYR A 311 7.01 6.37 -12.14
N ASP A 312 8.32 6.29 -12.14
CA ASP A 312 9.20 7.32 -12.70
C ASP A 312 8.91 7.62 -14.19
N GLU A 313 8.66 6.60 -15.00
CA GLU A 313 8.29 6.77 -16.41
C GLU A 313 6.94 7.49 -16.57
N VAL A 314 5.96 7.18 -15.73
CA VAL A 314 4.65 7.83 -15.75
C VAL A 314 4.78 9.32 -15.42
N ILE A 315 5.54 9.65 -14.36
CA ILE A 315 5.77 11.04 -13.95
C ILE A 315 6.42 11.83 -15.09
N ARG A 316 7.46 11.27 -15.71
CA ARG A 316 8.19 11.91 -16.82
C ARG A 316 7.30 12.09 -18.04
N SER A 317 6.62 11.03 -18.49
CA SER A 317 5.83 11.06 -19.73
C SER A 317 4.55 11.89 -19.63
N LYS A 318 3.98 12.03 -18.43
CA LYS A 318 2.76 12.81 -18.18
C LYS A 318 3.03 14.20 -17.63
N ASP A 319 4.28 14.55 -17.32
CA ASP A 319 4.70 15.81 -16.70
C ASP A 319 3.78 16.24 -15.55
N ILE A 320 3.68 15.36 -14.55
CA ILE A 320 2.82 15.50 -13.37
C ILE A 320 3.61 15.76 -12.09
N GLY A 321 4.92 15.98 -12.21
CA GLY A 321 5.84 16.19 -11.10
C GLY A 321 7.28 16.18 -11.55
N ILE A 322 8.20 16.02 -10.59
CA ILE A 322 9.65 15.98 -10.83
C ILE A 322 10.24 14.68 -10.29
N LEU A 323 11.22 14.15 -11.03
CA LEU A 323 12.03 13.00 -10.61
C LEU A 323 13.36 13.48 -10.05
N THR A 324 13.72 12.95 -8.88
CA THR A 324 15.00 13.24 -8.22
C THR A 324 15.93 12.04 -8.20
N GLU A 325 17.22 12.27 -8.23
CA GLU A 325 18.18 11.28 -7.78
C GLU A 325 17.99 11.02 -6.27
N TYR A 326 18.27 9.79 -5.84
CA TYR A 326 18.18 9.43 -4.43
C TYR A 326 19.42 9.95 -3.69
N SER A 327 19.49 11.27 -3.53
CA SER A 327 20.60 12.00 -2.86
C SER A 327 20.10 13.29 -2.22
N LYS A 328 20.87 13.83 -1.28
CA LYS A 328 20.58 15.13 -0.66
C LYS A 328 20.50 16.25 -1.70
N ASP A 329 21.49 16.33 -2.58
CA ASP A 329 21.53 17.38 -3.60
C ASP A 329 20.39 17.23 -4.61
N GLY A 330 20.07 15.98 -4.97
CA GLY A 330 18.94 15.69 -5.86
C GLY A 330 17.61 16.20 -5.30
N ILE A 331 17.30 15.91 -4.02
CA ILE A 331 16.04 16.38 -3.42
C ILE A 331 16.00 17.90 -3.27
N VAL A 332 17.12 18.55 -2.94
CA VAL A 332 17.22 20.01 -2.89
C VAL A 332 16.91 20.63 -4.26
N HIS A 333 17.55 20.14 -5.33
CA HIS A 333 17.29 20.60 -6.69
C HIS A 333 15.84 20.37 -7.10
N ALA A 334 15.29 19.20 -6.84
CA ALA A 334 13.90 18.89 -7.21
C ALA A 334 12.88 19.79 -6.52
N ILE A 335 13.10 20.15 -5.24
CA ILE A 335 12.23 21.08 -4.52
C ILE A 335 12.36 22.48 -5.16
N HIS A 336 13.57 22.98 -5.38
CA HIS A 336 13.79 24.29 -6.01
C HIS A 336 13.16 24.37 -7.40
N ASP A 337 13.39 23.34 -8.24
CA ASP A 337 12.86 23.31 -9.60
C ASP A 337 11.33 23.33 -9.59
N LEU A 338 10.70 22.56 -8.71
CA LEU A 338 9.25 22.49 -8.66
C LEU A 338 8.65 23.80 -8.08
N VAL A 339 9.29 24.41 -7.08
CA VAL A 339 8.89 25.72 -6.54
C VAL A 339 9.00 26.81 -7.61
N ASN A 340 10.07 26.81 -8.42
CA ASN A 340 10.25 27.76 -9.53
C ASN A 340 9.24 27.56 -10.66
N ARG A 341 8.65 26.37 -10.79
CA ARG A 341 7.60 26.04 -11.76
C ARG A 341 6.18 26.24 -11.21
N LYS A 342 6.00 27.14 -10.26
CA LYS A 342 4.68 27.41 -9.61
C LYS A 342 3.58 27.72 -10.61
N SER A 343 3.88 28.40 -11.73
CA SER A 343 2.95 28.66 -12.83
C SER A 343 2.37 27.40 -13.47
N ASP A 344 3.10 26.28 -13.42
CA ASP A 344 2.75 25.02 -14.10
C ASP A 344 1.94 24.09 -13.21
N TRP A 345 1.89 24.33 -11.88
CA TRP A 345 1.26 23.40 -10.93
C TRP A 345 -0.20 23.11 -11.24
N LYS A 346 -0.95 24.12 -11.66
CA LYS A 346 -2.36 23.94 -12.06
C LYS A 346 -2.46 22.93 -13.22
N THR A 347 -1.68 23.12 -14.25
CA THR A 347 -1.68 22.25 -15.43
C THR A 347 -1.15 20.83 -15.11
N MET A 348 -0.11 20.73 -14.25
CA MET A 348 0.37 19.43 -13.75
C MET A 348 -0.75 18.72 -12.95
N GLY A 349 -1.44 19.44 -12.08
CA GLY A 349 -2.54 18.90 -11.29
C GLY A 349 -3.73 18.45 -12.13
N GLU A 350 -4.10 19.19 -13.16
CA GLU A 350 -5.16 18.82 -14.11
C GLU A 350 -4.79 17.54 -14.87
N ARG A 351 -3.54 17.41 -15.32
CA ARG A 351 -3.03 16.16 -15.94
C ARG A 351 -3.03 14.98 -14.97
N ALA A 352 -2.57 15.20 -13.72
CA ALA A 352 -2.57 14.19 -12.68
C ALA A 352 -3.98 13.69 -12.40
N LYS A 353 -4.95 14.58 -12.22
CA LYS A 353 -6.35 14.23 -11.95
C LYS A 353 -6.99 13.50 -13.11
N ARG A 354 -6.77 13.93 -14.35
CA ARG A 354 -7.23 13.22 -15.54
C ARG A 354 -6.67 11.80 -15.59
N LEU A 355 -5.37 11.65 -15.32
CA LEU A 355 -4.73 10.34 -15.29
C LEU A 355 -5.32 9.44 -14.19
N TYR A 356 -5.65 9.98 -13.01
CA TYR A 356 -6.36 9.25 -11.98
C TYR A 356 -7.71 8.75 -12.47
N ASP A 357 -8.53 9.63 -13.05
CA ASP A 357 -9.89 9.33 -13.49
C ASP A 357 -9.91 8.30 -14.64
N GLU A 358 -8.93 8.36 -15.56
CA GLU A 358 -8.84 7.50 -16.75
C GLU A 358 -8.18 6.15 -16.50
N ALA A 359 -7.24 6.03 -15.52
CA ALA A 359 -6.43 4.83 -15.37
C ALA A 359 -6.34 4.27 -13.97
N TYR A 360 -6.43 5.09 -12.93
CA TYR A 360 -6.06 4.70 -11.56
C TYR A 360 -7.19 4.84 -10.54
N SER A 361 -8.36 5.36 -10.88
CA SER A 361 -9.47 5.52 -9.93
C SER A 361 -9.94 4.17 -9.38
N TRP A 362 -10.40 4.15 -8.12
CA TRP A 362 -10.93 2.92 -7.52
C TRP A 362 -12.13 2.38 -8.32
N ARG A 363 -12.91 3.25 -8.97
CA ARG A 363 -14.00 2.85 -9.86
C ARG A 363 -13.50 1.94 -11.01
N ILE A 364 -12.35 2.25 -11.61
CA ILE A 364 -11.73 1.39 -12.64
C ILE A 364 -11.26 0.08 -12.02
N MET A 365 -10.70 0.12 -10.80
CA MET A 365 -10.28 -1.11 -10.10
C MET A 365 -11.48 -2.00 -9.80
N GLN A 366 -12.62 -1.43 -9.41
CA GLN A 366 -13.87 -2.18 -9.19
C GLN A 366 -14.33 -2.90 -10.47
N GLN A 367 -14.28 -2.24 -11.62
CA GLN A 367 -14.61 -2.87 -12.91
C GLN A 367 -13.67 -4.06 -13.22
N ARG A 368 -12.37 -3.88 -13.00
CA ARG A 368 -11.39 -4.98 -13.17
C ARG A 368 -11.63 -6.12 -12.19
N ILE A 369 -12.00 -5.82 -10.93
CA ILE A 369 -12.34 -6.85 -9.94
C ILE A 369 -13.59 -7.61 -10.38
N GLU A 370 -14.62 -6.93 -10.88
CA GLU A 370 -15.81 -7.57 -11.44
C GLU A 370 -15.46 -8.53 -12.59
N GLU A 371 -14.59 -8.11 -13.52
CA GLU A 371 -14.10 -8.95 -14.61
C GLU A 371 -13.39 -10.21 -14.08
N ILE A 372 -12.49 -10.05 -13.08
CA ILE A 372 -11.79 -11.18 -12.46
C ILE A 372 -12.77 -12.23 -11.96
N TYR A 373 -13.77 -11.79 -11.19
CA TYR A 373 -14.71 -12.72 -10.55
C TYR A 373 -15.78 -13.27 -11.49
N ARG A 374 -16.10 -12.58 -12.57
CA ARG A 374 -16.95 -13.09 -13.66
C ARG A 374 -16.23 -14.19 -14.47
N ASP A 375 -14.93 -14.06 -14.62
CA ASP A 375 -14.09 -14.96 -15.42
C ASP A 375 -13.64 -16.24 -14.67
N LEU A 376 -13.96 -16.39 -13.38
CA LEU A 376 -13.64 -17.56 -12.55
C LEU A 376 -14.57 -18.72 -12.82
#